data_9385eb711bcdd65a3e63e745d62f6262
#
_entry.id   9385eb711bcdd65a3e63e745d62f6262
#
_cell.length_a   1.000
_cell.length_b   1.000
_cell.length_c   1.000
_cell.angle_alpha   90.00
_cell.angle_beta   90.00
_cell.angle_gamma   90.00
#
_symmetry.space_group_name_H-M   'P 1'
#
loop_
_entity.id
_entity.type
_entity.pdbx_description
1 polymer ?
#
loop_
_entity_poly.entity_id
_entity_poly.type
_entity_poly.pdbx_seq_one_letter_code
_entity_poly.pdbx_strand_id
1 'polypeptide(L)'
;MSGILAVIPARGGSKGLPRKNILPLAGIPLIEHSIRLAKMCPEITRIVVSTDNTEIADIAQSKGAEVPFLRPQELAQDDTPILPVLRHALETLDPNRDQYDYLLSLEPTSPGRMPSDITQAVAKLENQSQADGIIGVHQPEYNVFWHSVIEKDGWLTDLFEEGAKFTRRQHI
;
A
#
# COMPACT_ATOMS: atom_id res chain seq x y z
N MET A 1 12.20 -20.76 -6.63
CA MET A 1 11.18 -19.72 -6.85
C MET A 1 11.20 -18.83 -5.63
N SER A 2 11.34 -17.56 -5.84
CA SER A 2 11.37 -16.56 -4.76
C SER A 2 10.04 -16.55 -4.02
N GLY A 3 10.05 -16.72 -2.69
CA GLY A 3 8.85 -16.64 -1.87
C GLY A 3 8.41 -15.18 -1.72
N ILE A 4 7.16 -14.84 -2.09
CA ILE A 4 6.61 -13.49 -1.88
C ILE A 4 5.51 -13.55 -0.82
N LEU A 5 5.72 -12.86 0.30
CA LEU A 5 4.69 -12.61 1.29
C LEU A 5 3.94 -11.31 0.93
N ALA A 6 2.68 -11.43 0.50
CA ALA A 6 1.82 -10.27 0.32
C ALA A 6 1.11 -9.90 1.63
N VAL A 7 1.31 -8.68 2.09
CA VAL A 7 0.64 -8.11 3.27
C VAL A 7 -0.34 -7.04 2.81
N ILE A 8 -1.60 -7.20 3.21
CA ILE A 8 -2.69 -6.25 2.96
C ILE A 8 -3.00 -5.53 4.29
N PRO A 9 -2.50 -4.30 4.49
CA PRO A 9 -2.74 -3.56 5.73
C PRO A 9 -4.13 -2.92 5.71
N ALA A 10 -5.01 -3.33 6.64
CA ALA A 10 -6.39 -2.87 6.69
C ALA A 10 -6.85 -2.62 8.12
N ARG A 11 -6.58 -1.43 8.67
CA ARG A 11 -7.05 -1.07 10.02
C ARG A 11 -8.54 -0.76 10.05
N GLY A 12 -9.17 -0.92 11.21
CA GLY A 12 -10.59 -0.62 11.46
C GLY A 12 -10.88 0.88 11.56
N GLY A 13 -9.98 1.64 12.21
CA GLY A 13 -10.16 3.05 12.54
C GLY A 13 -9.84 4.03 11.42
N SER A 14 -10.64 4.08 10.34
CA SER A 14 -10.47 5.07 9.26
C SER A 14 -11.21 6.36 9.59
N LYS A 15 -10.51 7.49 9.81
CA LYS A 15 -11.12 8.79 10.17
C LYS A 15 -11.83 9.48 9.00
N GLY A 16 -11.19 9.58 7.84
CA GLY A 16 -11.74 10.29 6.68
C GLY A 16 -12.97 9.60 6.07
N LEU A 17 -13.01 8.28 6.11
CA LEU A 17 -14.13 7.46 5.66
C LEU A 17 -14.27 6.26 6.60
N PRO A 18 -15.21 6.29 7.57
CA PRO A 18 -15.39 5.20 8.51
C PRO A 18 -15.60 3.86 7.79
N ARG A 19 -14.95 2.80 8.32
CA ARG A 19 -15.04 1.43 7.77
C ARG A 19 -14.58 1.30 6.30
N LYS A 20 -13.77 2.23 5.80
CA LYS A 20 -13.33 2.33 4.41
C LYS A 20 -12.96 0.98 3.78
N ASN A 21 -12.19 0.15 4.49
CA ASN A 21 -11.66 -1.09 3.95
C ASN A 21 -12.72 -2.16 3.62
N ILE A 22 -13.91 -2.05 4.19
CA ILE A 22 -15.03 -2.98 3.96
C ILE A 22 -16.21 -2.33 3.25
N LEU A 23 -16.15 -1.02 2.97
CA LEU A 23 -17.15 -0.38 2.10
C LEU A 23 -17.07 -0.94 0.69
N PRO A 24 -18.24 -1.10 0.02
CA PRO A 24 -18.25 -1.63 -1.33
C PRO A 24 -17.71 -0.62 -2.35
N LEU A 25 -16.77 -1.08 -3.17
CA LEU A 25 -16.36 -0.44 -4.41
C LEU A 25 -16.74 -1.38 -5.56
N ALA A 26 -17.52 -0.91 -6.52
CA ALA A 26 -18.07 -1.74 -7.59
C ALA A 26 -18.75 -3.04 -7.08
N GLY A 27 -19.48 -2.92 -5.96
CA GLY A 27 -20.29 -4.02 -5.39
C GLY A 27 -19.54 -5.02 -4.51
N ILE A 28 -18.22 -4.87 -4.28
CA ILE A 28 -17.44 -5.73 -3.40
C ILE A 28 -16.64 -4.92 -2.39
N PRO A 29 -16.35 -5.44 -1.18
CA PRO A 29 -15.54 -4.76 -0.18
C PRO A 29 -14.20 -4.28 -0.73
N LEU A 30 -13.77 -3.07 -0.36
CA LEU A 30 -12.54 -2.48 -0.88
C LEU A 30 -11.31 -3.40 -0.68
N ILE A 31 -11.20 -4.04 0.48
CA ILE A 31 -10.12 -4.98 0.78
C ILE A 31 -10.10 -6.19 -0.17
N GLU A 32 -11.27 -6.62 -0.65
CA GLU A 32 -11.39 -7.78 -1.53
C GLU A 32 -10.71 -7.56 -2.88
N HIS A 33 -10.62 -6.31 -3.36
CA HIS A 33 -9.88 -6.00 -4.60
C HIS A 33 -8.40 -6.38 -4.47
N SER A 34 -7.76 -6.04 -3.34
CA SER A 34 -6.36 -6.42 -3.09
C SER A 34 -6.19 -7.94 -2.90
N ILE A 35 -7.15 -8.61 -2.25
CA ILE A 35 -7.12 -10.08 -2.09
C ILE A 35 -7.26 -10.78 -3.45
N ARG A 36 -8.21 -10.34 -4.28
CA ARG A 36 -8.39 -10.89 -5.63
C ARG A 36 -7.16 -10.68 -6.50
N LEU A 37 -6.58 -9.49 -6.47
CA LEU A 37 -5.35 -9.19 -7.18
C LEU A 37 -4.23 -10.14 -6.75
N ALA A 38 -3.99 -10.28 -5.45
CA ALA A 38 -2.95 -11.16 -4.94
C ALA A 38 -3.14 -12.62 -5.38
N LYS A 39 -4.38 -13.12 -5.42
CA LYS A 39 -4.71 -14.47 -5.89
C LYS A 39 -4.47 -14.69 -7.38
N MET A 40 -4.45 -13.62 -8.17
CA MET A 40 -4.19 -13.69 -9.62
C MET A 40 -2.69 -13.65 -9.95
N CYS A 41 -1.83 -13.43 -8.97
CA CYS A 41 -0.38 -13.34 -9.14
C CYS A 41 0.29 -14.64 -8.66
N PRO A 42 0.75 -15.51 -9.56
CA PRO A 42 1.34 -16.80 -9.19
C PRO A 42 2.67 -16.67 -8.42
N GLU A 43 3.31 -15.52 -8.48
CA GLU A 43 4.54 -15.20 -7.74
C GLU A 43 4.29 -15.07 -6.23
N ILE A 44 3.05 -14.74 -5.83
CA ILE A 44 2.67 -14.58 -4.42
C ILE A 44 2.44 -15.95 -3.79
N THR A 45 3.27 -16.28 -2.82
CA THR A 45 3.22 -17.57 -2.12
C THR A 45 2.28 -17.56 -0.92
N ARG A 46 2.08 -16.38 -0.31
CA ARG A 46 1.19 -16.25 0.85
C ARG A 46 0.51 -14.88 0.87
N ILE A 47 -0.78 -14.84 1.22
CA ILE A 47 -1.60 -13.62 1.27
C ILE A 47 -2.10 -13.44 2.70
N VAL A 48 -1.66 -12.37 3.35
CA VAL A 48 -1.97 -12.07 4.74
C VAL A 48 -2.61 -10.70 4.85
N VAL A 49 -3.69 -10.59 5.63
CA VAL A 49 -4.28 -9.32 6.03
C VAL A 49 -3.82 -8.97 7.44
N SER A 50 -3.21 -7.81 7.58
CA SER A 50 -2.86 -7.24 8.89
C SER A 50 -3.94 -6.25 9.30
N THR A 51 -4.74 -6.62 10.30
CA THR A 51 -5.85 -5.81 10.83
C THR A 51 -5.96 -5.89 12.36
N ASP A 52 -6.45 -4.82 12.97
CA ASP A 52 -6.83 -4.73 14.38
C ASP A 52 -8.32 -5.00 14.63
N ASN A 53 -9.09 -5.25 13.54
CA ASN A 53 -10.55 -5.31 13.56
C ASN A 53 -11.04 -6.70 13.14
N THR A 54 -11.85 -7.33 13.99
CA THR A 54 -12.36 -8.70 13.78
C THR A 54 -13.31 -8.81 12.58
N GLU A 55 -14.13 -7.79 12.31
CA GLU A 55 -15.02 -7.79 11.14
C GLU A 55 -14.22 -7.78 9.83
N ILE A 56 -13.13 -6.99 9.76
CA ILE A 56 -12.23 -7.00 8.62
C ILE A 56 -11.54 -8.36 8.49
N ALA A 57 -11.15 -8.96 9.62
CA ALA A 57 -10.53 -10.29 9.65
C ALA A 57 -11.46 -11.36 9.07
N ASP A 58 -12.73 -11.40 9.52
CA ASP A 58 -13.74 -12.34 9.07
C ASP A 58 -14.00 -12.22 7.56
N ILE A 59 -14.13 -10.98 7.08
CA ILE A 59 -14.29 -10.70 5.64
C ILE A 59 -13.07 -11.19 4.86
N ALA A 60 -11.86 -10.86 5.30
CA ALA A 60 -10.63 -11.26 4.64
C ALA A 60 -10.48 -12.78 4.54
N GLN A 61 -10.77 -13.51 5.63
CA GLN A 61 -10.74 -14.96 5.67
C GLN A 61 -11.79 -15.58 4.75
N SER A 62 -13.01 -15.03 4.73
CA SER A 62 -14.08 -15.48 3.82
C SER A 62 -13.70 -15.31 2.34
N LYS A 63 -12.78 -14.39 2.03
CA LYS A 63 -12.27 -14.13 0.68
C LYS A 63 -10.96 -14.89 0.37
N GLY A 64 -10.48 -15.68 1.34
CA GLY A 64 -9.35 -16.59 1.18
C GLY A 64 -7.99 -15.94 1.37
N ALA A 65 -7.91 -14.87 2.13
CA ALA A 65 -6.67 -14.37 2.73
C ALA A 65 -6.52 -14.93 4.16
N GLU A 66 -5.29 -15.04 4.62
CA GLU A 66 -5.01 -15.42 5.99
C GLU A 66 -5.04 -14.20 6.93
N VAL A 67 -5.48 -14.40 8.17
CA VAL A 67 -5.37 -13.44 9.28
C VAL A 67 -4.78 -14.18 10.47
N PRO A 68 -3.46 -14.42 10.47
CA PRO A 68 -2.82 -15.25 11.49
C PRO A 68 -2.66 -14.55 12.84
N PHE A 69 -2.87 -13.25 12.90
CA PHE A 69 -2.80 -12.42 14.10
C PHE A 69 -3.74 -11.21 13.99
N LEU A 70 -4.15 -10.67 15.11
CA LEU A 70 -4.68 -9.31 15.16
C LEU A 70 -3.53 -8.33 15.41
N ARG A 71 -3.51 -7.26 14.61
CA ARG A 71 -2.49 -6.21 14.73
C ARG A 71 -2.58 -5.53 16.08
N PRO A 72 -1.47 -5.34 16.81
CA PRO A 72 -1.42 -4.55 18.03
C PRO A 72 -1.99 -3.13 17.83
N GLN A 73 -2.70 -2.63 18.84
CA GLN A 73 -3.37 -1.33 18.73
C GLN A 73 -2.42 -0.15 18.53
N GLU A 74 -1.21 -0.24 19.06
CA GLU A 74 -0.14 0.73 18.85
C GLU A 74 0.32 0.82 17.39
N LEU A 75 0.11 -0.24 16.60
CA LEU A 75 0.39 -0.26 15.16
C LEU A 75 -0.86 0.07 14.30
N ALA A 76 -1.99 0.40 14.93
CA ALA A 76 -3.24 0.71 14.24
C ALA A 76 -3.65 2.19 14.38
N GLN A 77 -2.76 3.03 14.91
CA GLN A 77 -3.00 4.46 15.06
C GLN A 77 -3.05 5.19 13.70
N ASP A 78 -3.61 6.41 13.71
CA ASP A 78 -3.78 7.18 12.46
C ASP A 78 -2.45 7.62 11.83
N ASP A 79 -1.48 7.90 12.67
CA ASP A 79 -0.13 8.36 12.32
C ASP A 79 0.89 7.22 12.24
N THR A 80 0.47 5.96 12.45
CA THR A 80 1.37 4.81 12.33
C THR A 80 1.88 4.68 10.90
N PRO A 81 3.20 4.78 10.68
CA PRO A 81 3.79 4.54 9.37
C PRO A 81 3.57 3.09 8.90
N ILE A 82 3.60 2.87 7.60
CA ILE A 82 3.37 1.52 7.05
C ILE A 82 4.49 0.53 7.38
N LEU A 83 5.74 0.97 7.43
CA LEU A 83 6.90 0.07 7.62
C LEU A 83 6.86 -0.71 8.95
N PRO A 84 6.56 -0.14 10.11
CA PRO A 84 6.34 -0.91 11.35
C PRO A 84 5.26 -1.99 11.22
N VAL A 85 4.18 -1.72 10.49
CA VAL A 85 3.10 -2.71 10.26
C VAL A 85 3.58 -3.89 9.43
N LEU A 86 4.34 -3.61 8.37
CA LEU A 86 4.91 -4.64 7.50
C LEU A 86 5.98 -5.45 8.24
N ARG A 87 6.83 -4.77 9.03
CA ARG A 87 7.84 -5.43 9.87
C ARG A 87 7.20 -6.38 10.87
N HIS A 88 6.16 -5.94 11.59
CA HIS A 88 5.42 -6.78 12.53
C HIS A 88 4.89 -8.05 11.84
N ALA A 89 4.30 -7.92 10.65
CA ALA A 89 3.82 -9.07 9.90
C ALA A 89 4.97 -10.03 9.54
N LEU A 90 6.08 -9.51 9.03
CA LEU A 90 7.24 -10.32 8.66
C LEU A 90 7.86 -11.02 9.87
N GLU A 91 8.13 -10.30 10.96
CA GLU A 91 8.73 -10.85 12.18
C GLU A 91 7.84 -11.89 12.86
N THR A 92 6.51 -11.76 12.73
CA THR A 92 5.55 -12.75 13.24
C THR A 92 5.52 -14.02 12.41
N LEU A 93 5.63 -13.90 11.08
CA LEU A 93 5.41 -15.01 10.15
C LEU A 93 6.70 -15.69 9.69
N ASP A 94 7.80 -14.97 9.72
CA ASP A 94 9.12 -15.42 9.29
C ASP A 94 10.20 -14.81 10.18
N PRO A 95 10.25 -15.20 11.47
CA PRO A 95 11.20 -14.63 12.43
C PRO A 95 12.67 -14.92 12.09
N ASN A 96 12.93 -15.98 11.35
CA ASN A 96 14.27 -16.36 10.90
C ASN A 96 14.64 -15.72 9.55
N ARG A 97 13.68 -15.14 8.84
CA ARG A 97 13.86 -14.52 7.50
C ARG A 97 14.42 -15.51 6.46
N ASP A 98 13.87 -16.70 6.44
CA ASP A 98 14.29 -17.79 5.55
C ASP A 98 13.18 -18.33 4.64
N GLN A 99 11.92 -17.82 4.79
CA GLN A 99 10.78 -18.29 4.03
C GLN A 99 10.43 -17.40 2.83
N TYR A 100 10.71 -16.08 2.91
CA TYR A 100 10.32 -15.12 1.88
C TYR A 100 11.50 -14.26 1.43
N ASP A 101 11.68 -14.17 0.12
CA ASP A 101 12.67 -13.29 -0.50
C ASP A 101 12.16 -11.84 -0.60
N TYR A 102 10.84 -11.70 -0.76
CA TYR A 102 10.20 -10.39 -0.93
C TYR A 102 8.97 -10.23 -0.03
N LEU A 103 8.79 -9.00 0.44
CA LEU A 103 7.58 -8.54 1.12
C LEU A 103 6.85 -7.55 0.20
N LEU A 104 5.61 -7.86 -0.18
CA LEU A 104 4.78 -7.03 -1.03
C LEU A 104 3.68 -6.36 -0.21
N SER A 105 3.63 -5.02 -0.20
CA SER A 105 2.53 -4.25 0.39
C SER A 105 1.42 -4.00 -0.63
N LEU A 106 0.21 -4.48 -0.34
CA LEU A 106 -0.98 -4.28 -1.18
C LEU A 106 -2.04 -3.47 -0.43
N GLU A 107 -1.87 -2.16 -0.38
CA GLU A 107 -2.83 -1.28 0.28
C GLU A 107 -4.20 -1.31 -0.42
N PRO A 108 -5.32 -1.49 0.33
CA PRO A 108 -6.67 -1.50 -0.23
C PRO A 108 -7.05 -0.21 -0.99
N THR A 109 -6.42 0.90 -0.62
CA THR A 109 -6.69 2.22 -1.22
C THR A 109 -6.16 2.40 -2.64
N SER A 110 -5.52 1.38 -3.20
CA SER A 110 -5.08 1.36 -4.59
C SER A 110 -5.70 0.16 -5.35
N PRO A 111 -7.02 0.15 -5.55
CA PRO A 111 -7.75 -1.00 -6.09
C PRO A 111 -7.56 -1.21 -7.59
N GLY A 112 -7.01 -0.23 -8.30
CA GLY A 112 -6.82 -0.28 -9.76
C GLY A 112 -5.55 -0.98 -10.23
N ARG A 113 -4.80 -1.64 -9.33
CA ARG A 113 -3.60 -2.40 -9.71
C ARG A 113 -3.97 -3.62 -10.56
N MET A 114 -3.10 -3.96 -11.49
CA MET A 114 -3.22 -5.14 -12.34
C MET A 114 -2.15 -6.20 -11.96
N PRO A 115 -2.39 -7.49 -12.22
CA PRO A 115 -1.39 -8.53 -12.00
C PRO A 115 -0.07 -8.25 -12.71
N SER A 116 -0.13 -7.66 -13.91
CA SER A 116 1.05 -7.26 -14.68
C SER A 116 1.94 -6.24 -13.97
N ASP A 117 1.37 -5.39 -13.11
CA ASP A 117 2.15 -4.42 -12.34
C ASP A 117 3.07 -5.12 -11.35
N ILE A 118 2.57 -6.20 -10.72
CA ILE A 118 3.33 -7.00 -9.76
C ILE A 118 4.40 -7.81 -10.49
N THR A 119 4.04 -8.54 -11.55
CA THR A 119 4.98 -9.33 -12.35
C THR A 119 6.12 -8.46 -12.89
N GLN A 120 5.82 -7.27 -13.41
CA GLN A 120 6.85 -6.35 -13.90
C GLN A 120 7.73 -5.79 -12.78
N ALA A 121 7.14 -5.50 -11.60
CA ALA A 121 7.89 -5.02 -10.46
C ALA A 121 8.89 -6.08 -9.97
N VAL A 122 8.45 -7.32 -9.81
CA VAL A 122 9.31 -8.45 -9.41
C VAL A 122 10.44 -8.63 -10.42
N ALA A 123 10.12 -8.72 -11.70
CA ALA A 123 11.13 -8.88 -12.75
C ALA A 123 12.16 -7.74 -12.78
N LYS A 124 11.73 -6.49 -12.54
CA LYS A 124 12.65 -5.35 -12.44
C LYS A 124 13.55 -5.45 -11.22
N LEU A 125 13.02 -5.83 -10.07
CA LEU A 125 13.79 -5.95 -8.83
C LEU A 125 14.83 -7.06 -8.94
N GLU A 126 14.47 -8.22 -9.49
CA GLU A 126 15.38 -9.35 -9.71
C GLU A 126 16.54 -9.00 -10.66
N ASN A 127 16.30 -8.11 -11.62
CA ASN A 127 17.32 -7.65 -12.56
C ASN A 127 18.20 -6.49 -12.04
N GLN A 128 17.97 -6.02 -10.80
CA GLN A 128 18.68 -4.89 -10.20
C GLN A 128 19.31 -5.28 -8.86
N SER A 129 20.47 -5.91 -8.90
CA SER A 129 21.15 -6.45 -7.72
C SER A 129 21.51 -5.42 -6.63
N GLN A 130 21.44 -4.13 -6.94
CA GLN A 130 21.69 -3.04 -5.98
C GLN A 130 20.41 -2.43 -5.41
N ALA A 131 19.22 -2.91 -5.84
CA ALA A 131 17.96 -2.38 -5.39
C ALA A 131 17.42 -3.20 -4.22
N ASP A 132 17.13 -2.54 -3.11
CA ASP A 132 16.50 -3.15 -1.92
C ASP A 132 14.98 -3.16 -2.00
N GLY A 133 14.39 -2.49 -3.00
CA GLY A 133 12.94 -2.43 -3.18
C GLY A 133 12.52 -1.68 -4.43
N ILE A 134 11.24 -1.79 -4.74
CA ILE A 134 10.60 -1.10 -5.87
C ILE A 134 9.26 -0.52 -5.43
N ILE A 135 8.95 0.68 -5.90
CA ILE A 135 7.66 1.33 -5.66
C ILE A 135 7.01 1.71 -6.98
N GLY A 136 5.69 1.57 -7.03
CA GLY A 136 4.89 2.07 -8.14
C GLY A 136 4.71 3.59 -8.01
N VAL A 137 4.97 4.31 -9.08
CA VAL A 137 4.77 5.76 -9.16
C VAL A 137 4.00 6.10 -10.43
N HIS A 138 3.34 7.24 -10.44
CA HIS A 138 2.73 7.80 -11.63
C HIS A 138 3.15 9.26 -11.79
N GLN A 139 3.17 9.74 -13.01
CA GLN A 139 3.37 11.15 -13.28
C GLN A 139 2.04 11.88 -13.00
N PRO A 140 1.98 12.85 -12.09
CA PRO A 140 0.75 13.60 -11.84
C PRO A 140 0.40 14.46 -13.06
N GLU A 141 -0.90 14.67 -13.27
CA GLU A 141 -1.39 15.57 -14.33
C GLU A 141 -0.97 17.04 -14.10
N TYR A 142 -0.73 17.39 -12.84
CA TYR A 142 -0.31 18.73 -12.43
C TYR A 142 1.15 18.69 -11.97
N ASN A 143 1.90 19.70 -12.37
CA ASN A 143 3.24 19.89 -11.85
C ASN A 143 3.16 20.32 -10.38
N VAL A 144 3.71 19.51 -9.47
CA VAL A 144 3.65 19.75 -8.04
C VAL A 144 4.43 21.02 -7.61
N PHE A 145 5.49 21.37 -8.33
CA PHE A 145 6.27 22.58 -8.05
C PHE A 145 5.56 23.86 -8.48
N TRP A 146 4.71 23.78 -9.50
CA TRP A 146 4.01 24.95 -10.04
C TRP A 146 2.60 25.16 -9.46
N HIS A 147 1.91 24.06 -9.16
CA HIS A 147 0.50 24.11 -8.74
C HIS A 147 0.29 23.91 -7.24
N SER A 148 1.36 23.60 -6.48
CA SER A 148 1.22 23.40 -5.05
C SER A 148 1.41 24.71 -4.30
N VAL A 149 0.31 25.18 -3.71
CA VAL A 149 0.28 26.40 -2.88
C VAL A 149 -0.24 26.05 -1.50
N ILE A 150 0.19 26.83 -0.50
CA ILE A 150 -0.35 26.79 0.86
C ILE A 150 -1.01 28.12 1.18
N GLU A 151 -2.09 28.07 1.94
CA GLU A 151 -2.71 29.25 2.53
C GLU A 151 -2.04 29.55 3.88
N LYS A 152 -1.59 30.78 4.04
CA LYS A 152 -1.03 31.30 5.29
C LYS A 152 -1.51 32.72 5.52
N ASP A 153 -2.22 32.94 6.60
CA ASP A 153 -2.73 34.25 7.02
C ASP A 153 -3.56 34.99 5.93
N GLY A 154 -4.37 34.20 5.17
CA GLY A 154 -5.19 34.72 4.08
C GLY A 154 -4.46 34.91 2.75
N TRP A 155 -3.19 34.50 2.66
CA TRP A 155 -2.38 34.62 1.44
C TRP A 155 -2.00 33.25 0.90
N LEU A 156 -2.01 33.10 -0.42
CA LEU A 156 -1.48 31.91 -1.10
C LEU A 156 0.01 32.09 -1.36
N THR A 157 0.80 31.13 -0.93
CA THR A 157 2.24 31.05 -1.19
C THR A 157 2.60 29.72 -1.82
N ASP A 158 3.67 29.68 -2.63
CA ASP A 158 4.17 28.45 -3.19
C ASP A 158 4.62 27.48 -2.08
N LEU A 159 4.23 26.20 -2.20
CA LEU A 159 4.67 25.16 -1.27
C LEU A 159 6.17 24.89 -1.42
N PHE A 160 6.70 25.02 -2.64
CA PHE A 160 8.10 24.85 -2.98
C PHE A 160 8.66 26.15 -3.54
N GLU A 161 9.83 26.58 -3.05
CA GLU A 161 10.51 27.81 -3.54
C GLU A 161 10.84 27.72 -5.04
N GLU A 162 11.08 26.51 -5.55
CA GLU A 162 11.33 26.25 -6.96
C GLU A 162 10.11 26.56 -7.83
N GLY A 163 8.89 26.52 -7.28
CA GLY A 163 7.66 26.81 -8.03
C GLY A 163 7.68 28.16 -8.72
N ALA A 164 8.22 29.18 -8.07
CA ALA A 164 8.35 30.52 -8.62
C ALA A 164 9.25 30.62 -9.87
N LYS A 165 10.11 29.62 -10.12
CA LYS A 165 11.00 29.57 -11.29
C LYS A 165 10.29 29.13 -12.56
N PHE A 166 9.15 28.44 -12.43
CA PHE A 166 8.39 27.91 -13.55
C PHE A 166 7.32 28.89 -14.00
N THR A 167 7.62 29.69 -14.99
CA THR A 167 6.70 30.71 -15.53
C THR A 167 5.88 30.24 -16.72
N ARG A 168 6.19 29.07 -17.29
CA ARG A 168 5.51 28.48 -18.44
C ARG A 168 5.45 26.95 -18.35
N ARG A 169 4.36 26.36 -18.82
CA ARG A 169 4.15 24.91 -18.86
C ARG A 169 5.26 24.15 -19.57
N GLN A 170 5.95 24.77 -20.51
CA GLN A 170 7.06 24.15 -21.28
C GLN A 170 8.39 24.09 -20.50
N HIS A 171 8.46 24.68 -19.33
CA HIS A 171 9.67 24.69 -18.48
C HIS A 171 9.73 23.49 -17.53
N ILE A 172 8.79 22.55 -17.68
CA ILE A 172 8.58 21.44 -16.74
C ILE A 172 8.80 20.14 -17.46
#